data_80b6c03bda8bd3b8c0a8df7c9d694758
#
_entry.id   80b6c03bda8bd3b8c0a8df7c9d694758
#
_cell.length_a   1.000
_cell.length_b   1.000
_cell.length_c   1.000
_cell.angle_alpha   90.00
_cell.angle_beta   90.00
_cell.angle_gamma   90.00
#
_symmetry.space_group_name_H-M   'P 1'
#
loop_
_entity.id
_entity.type
_entity.pdbx_description
1 polymer ?
#
loop_
_entity_poly.entity_id
_entity_poly.type
_entity_poly.pdbx_seq_one_letter_code
_entity_poly.pdbx_strand_id
1 'polypeptide(L)'
;MAVEGLKKTLVLGHRNPDTDSICSAICYAGFKHQLTGENYEPCRAGNVNPETQYVLDYFNLKAPRLVENVKTQVKDIEIRKTKGVSRGISLKNAWGLMQENNVVTLPCVTEEGLLEGVITIGDITKSYMNLYDSSIISKACTKYANILDTLEGSMVVGDSEAYFNQGKVLIAAANPDLMEFYIEPHDLVILGNRYESQLCAIEMEAGCIIVCEGAGVSLTIRKLAQERGCAVITTPYDTYTTARLINQSMPISYFMTKENIIEFSEEDYLDDIREIMASKRHRDFPVLDSDGKYIGMI
;
A
#
# COMPACT_ATOMS: atom_id res chain seq x y z
N MET A 1 7.70 -16.64 -17.15
CA MET A 1 7.39 -16.29 -18.56
C MET A 1 5.99 -15.72 -18.55
N ALA A 2 5.88 -14.40 -18.57
CA ALA A 2 4.60 -13.73 -18.71
C ALA A 2 4.07 -14.03 -20.11
N VAL A 3 2.84 -14.52 -20.20
CA VAL A 3 2.12 -14.61 -21.47
C VAL A 3 1.87 -13.18 -21.91
N GLU A 4 2.69 -12.66 -22.83
CA GLU A 4 2.36 -11.48 -23.62
C GLU A 4 0.99 -11.74 -24.22
N GLY A 5 -0.03 -11.03 -23.73
CA GLY A 5 -1.36 -11.06 -24.34
C GLY A 5 -1.21 -10.57 -25.77
N LEU A 6 -1.30 -11.49 -26.73
CA LEU A 6 -1.24 -11.18 -28.15
C LEU A 6 -2.21 -10.04 -28.43
N LYS A 7 -1.67 -8.89 -28.82
CA LYS A 7 -2.41 -7.68 -29.16
C LYS A 7 -3.48 -8.04 -30.19
N LYS A 8 -4.76 -7.98 -29.79
CA LYS A 8 -5.89 -8.39 -30.60
C LYS A 8 -6.30 -7.23 -31.49
N THR A 9 -6.30 -7.44 -32.81
CA THR A 9 -6.73 -6.44 -33.77
C THR A 9 -8.18 -6.72 -34.18
N LEU A 10 -9.07 -5.75 -33.90
CA LEU A 10 -10.48 -5.85 -34.30
C LEU A 10 -10.65 -5.42 -35.76
N VAL A 11 -11.35 -6.24 -36.56
CA VAL A 11 -11.69 -5.96 -37.94
C VAL A 11 -13.19 -5.66 -38.04
N LEU A 12 -13.52 -4.38 -38.27
CA LEU A 12 -14.90 -3.87 -38.31
C LEU A 12 -15.21 -3.28 -39.69
N GLY A 13 -16.44 -3.46 -40.14
CA GLY A 13 -17.02 -2.70 -41.22
C GLY A 13 -17.72 -1.42 -40.74
N HIS A 14 -18.70 -0.93 -41.51
CA HIS A 14 -19.42 0.30 -41.14
C HIS A 14 -20.51 0.06 -40.07
N ARG A 15 -21.04 1.18 -39.51
CA ARG A 15 -21.91 1.18 -38.31
C ARG A 15 -23.24 0.44 -38.51
N ASN A 16 -23.81 0.48 -39.72
CA ASN A 16 -25.02 -0.25 -40.09
C ASN A 16 -24.65 -1.41 -41.06
N PRO A 17 -24.11 -2.53 -40.53
CA PRO A 17 -23.46 -3.52 -41.35
C PRO A 17 -24.48 -4.25 -42.24
N ASP A 18 -24.18 -4.29 -43.51
CA ASP A 18 -24.83 -5.15 -44.50
C ASP A 18 -24.05 -6.47 -44.70
N THR A 19 -24.48 -7.31 -45.62
CA THR A 19 -23.85 -8.58 -45.87
C THR A 19 -22.39 -8.44 -46.30
N ASP A 20 -22.09 -7.45 -47.16
CA ASP A 20 -20.71 -7.19 -47.59
C ASP A 20 -19.82 -6.77 -46.42
N SER A 21 -20.28 -5.86 -45.59
CA SER A 21 -19.56 -5.38 -44.41
C SER A 21 -19.16 -6.54 -43.46
N ILE A 22 -20.09 -7.44 -43.15
CA ILE A 22 -19.84 -8.56 -42.22
C ILE A 22 -18.96 -9.63 -42.86
N CYS A 23 -19.27 -10.02 -44.10
CA CYS A 23 -18.49 -11.02 -44.81
C CYS A 23 -17.06 -10.56 -45.07
N SER A 24 -16.86 -9.31 -45.47
CA SER A 24 -15.52 -8.72 -45.64
C SER A 24 -14.72 -8.71 -44.34
N ALA A 25 -15.34 -8.37 -43.22
CA ALA A 25 -14.65 -8.40 -41.90
C ALA A 25 -14.19 -9.82 -41.55
N ILE A 26 -15.05 -10.84 -41.75
CA ILE A 26 -14.71 -12.26 -41.49
C ILE A 26 -13.56 -12.70 -42.41
N CYS A 27 -13.70 -12.47 -43.71
CA CYS A 27 -12.71 -12.91 -44.71
C CYS A 27 -11.37 -12.22 -44.49
N TYR A 28 -11.38 -10.92 -44.26
CA TYR A 28 -10.14 -10.15 -44.04
C TYR A 28 -9.43 -10.56 -42.74
N ALA A 29 -10.16 -10.75 -41.65
CA ALA A 29 -9.58 -11.23 -40.39
C ALA A 29 -8.92 -12.62 -40.57
N GLY A 30 -9.61 -13.55 -41.22
CA GLY A 30 -9.07 -14.88 -41.52
C GLY A 30 -7.84 -14.82 -42.44
N PHE A 31 -7.89 -14.03 -43.51
CA PHE A 31 -6.78 -13.84 -44.43
C PHE A 31 -5.54 -13.24 -43.71
N LYS A 32 -5.73 -12.18 -42.91
CA LYS A 32 -4.64 -11.57 -42.16
C LYS A 32 -4.05 -12.51 -41.14
N HIS A 33 -4.89 -13.24 -40.43
CA HIS A 33 -4.40 -14.26 -39.49
C HIS A 33 -3.51 -15.32 -40.17
N GLN A 34 -3.92 -15.83 -41.33
CA GLN A 34 -3.12 -16.79 -42.09
C GLN A 34 -1.81 -16.21 -42.61
N LEU A 35 -1.80 -14.91 -42.97
CA LEU A 35 -0.64 -14.26 -43.54
C LEU A 35 0.42 -13.87 -42.48
N THR A 36 -0.03 -13.37 -41.34
CA THR A 36 0.86 -12.77 -40.31
C THR A 36 1.04 -13.61 -39.05
N GLY A 37 0.14 -14.57 -38.82
CA GLY A 37 0.08 -15.30 -37.55
C GLY A 37 -0.46 -14.49 -36.34
N GLU A 38 -0.78 -13.21 -36.56
CA GLU A 38 -1.31 -12.32 -35.52
C GLU A 38 -2.81 -12.59 -35.27
N ASN A 39 -3.32 -12.13 -34.11
CA ASN A 39 -4.71 -12.34 -33.72
C ASN A 39 -5.63 -11.24 -34.28
N TYR A 40 -6.36 -11.55 -35.35
CA TYR A 40 -7.38 -10.68 -35.95
C TYR A 40 -8.78 -11.24 -35.62
N GLU A 41 -9.62 -10.44 -34.97
CA GLU A 41 -11.00 -10.81 -34.65
C GLU A 41 -11.98 -10.05 -35.53
N PRO A 42 -12.82 -10.76 -36.31
CA PRO A 42 -13.92 -10.12 -37.04
C PRO A 42 -14.97 -9.64 -36.02
N CYS A 43 -15.41 -8.40 -36.17
CA CYS A 43 -16.44 -7.79 -35.34
C CYS A 43 -17.48 -7.08 -36.19
N ARG A 44 -18.59 -6.69 -35.57
CA ARG A 44 -19.64 -5.88 -36.20
C ARG A 44 -20.00 -4.68 -35.36
N ALA A 45 -20.32 -3.54 -35.98
CA ALA A 45 -20.71 -2.32 -35.33
C ALA A 45 -22.21 -2.06 -35.26
N GLY A 46 -23.01 -3.08 -35.59
CA GLY A 46 -24.50 -3.02 -35.60
C GLY A 46 -25.14 -4.40 -35.67
N ASN A 47 -26.47 -4.41 -35.76
CA ASN A 47 -27.23 -5.66 -35.83
C ASN A 47 -27.10 -6.33 -37.19
N VAL A 48 -27.13 -7.68 -37.16
CA VAL A 48 -27.18 -8.49 -38.39
C VAL A 48 -28.58 -8.39 -38.97
N ASN A 49 -28.67 -8.10 -40.28
CA ASN A 49 -29.94 -8.13 -41.01
C ASN A 49 -30.31 -9.55 -41.44
N PRO A 50 -31.57 -9.82 -41.84
CA PRO A 50 -32.03 -11.17 -42.24
C PRO A 50 -31.25 -11.78 -43.41
N GLU A 51 -30.84 -10.95 -44.39
CA GLU A 51 -30.05 -11.40 -45.52
C GLU A 51 -28.67 -11.89 -45.10
N THR A 52 -28.00 -11.11 -44.28
CA THR A 52 -26.69 -11.46 -43.70
C THR A 52 -26.79 -12.71 -42.82
N GLN A 53 -27.86 -12.84 -42.03
CA GLN A 53 -28.06 -14.01 -41.20
C GLN A 53 -28.23 -15.27 -42.08
N TYR A 54 -28.99 -15.19 -43.16
CA TYR A 54 -29.14 -16.30 -44.12
C TYR A 54 -27.79 -16.73 -44.72
N VAL A 55 -26.93 -15.77 -45.08
CA VAL A 55 -25.59 -16.06 -45.61
C VAL A 55 -24.70 -16.71 -44.54
N LEU A 56 -24.72 -16.21 -43.32
CA LEU A 56 -23.96 -16.80 -42.21
C LEU A 56 -24.40 -18.24 -41.92
N ASP A 57 -25.71 -18.47 -41.88
CA ASP A 57 -26.29 -19.80 -41.64
C ASP A 57 -25.94 -20.78 -42.77
N TYR A 58 -25.98 -20.32 -44.03
CA TYR A 58 -25.61 -21.12 -45.21
C TYR A 58 -24.16 -21.63 -45.16
N PHE A 59 -23.23 -20.79 -44.67
CA PHE A 59 -21.83 -21.16 -44.49
C PHE A 59 -21.51 -21.72 -43.10
N ASN A 60 -22.50 -21.93 -42.24
CA ASN A 60 -22.37 -22.42 -40.89
C ASN A 60 -21.38 -21.55 -40.05
N LEU A 61 -21.45 -20.22 -40.21
CA LEU A 61 -20.65 -19.24 -39.50
C LEU A 61 -21.50 -18.58 -38.43
N LYS A 62 -20.86 -18.32 -37.28
CA LYS A 62 -21.46 -17.48 -36.22
C LYS A 62 -21.32 -16.02 -36.57
N ALA A 63 -22.34 -15.22 -36.22
CA ALA A 63 -22.26 -13.78 -36.34
C ALA A 63 -21.08 -13.24 -35.54
N PRO A 64 -20.28 -12.31 -36.12
CA PRO A 64 -19.18 -11.65 -35.40
C PRO A 64 -19.68 -10.95 -34.16
N ARG A 65 -18.79 -10.79 -33.17
CA ARG A 65 -19.08 -10.09 -31.93
C ARG A 65 -19.49 -8.65 -32.20
N LEU A 66 -20.58 -8.20 -31.56
CA LEU A 66 -20.97 -6.80 -31.58
C LEU A 66 -19.97 -5.96 -30.77
N VAL A 67 -19.51 -4.85 -31.37
CA VAL A 67 -18.68 -3.83 -30.73
C VAL A 67 -19.45 -2.52 -30.78
N GLU A 68 -19.95 -2.09 -29.64
CA GLU A 68 -20.75 -0.88 -29.52
C GLU A 68 -19.86 0.38 -29.41
N ASN A 69 -18.65 0.21 -28.89
CA ASN A 69 -17.71 1.28 -28.65
C ASN A 69 -16.26 0.81 -28.86
N VAL A 70 -15.45 1.63 -29.49
CA VAL A 70 -14.00 1.42 -29.72
C VAL A 70 -13.13 2.41 -28.94
N LYS A 71 -13.71 3.13 -27.96
CA LYS A 71 -12.93 3.99 -27.07
C LYS A 71 -11.96 3.14 -26.27
N THR A 72 -10.78 3.67 -26.06
CA THR A 72 -9.73 3.04 -25.26
C THR A 72 -10.15 2.97 -23.80
N GLN A 73 -10.04 1.79 -23.20
CA GLN A 73 -10.26 1.55 -21.76
C GLN A 73 -8.92 1.43 -21.03
N VAL A 74 -8.94 1.48 -19.70
CA VAL A 74 -7.73 1.34 -18.88
C VAL A 74 -7.00 0.03 -19.14
N LYS A 75 -7.73 -1.08 -19.35
CA LYS A 75 -7.15 -2.40 -19.69
C LYS A 75 -6.40 -2.44 -21.02
N ASP A 76 -6.61 -1.45 -21.91
CA ASP A 76 -5.98 -1.36 -23.21
C ASP A 76 -4.63 -0.63 -23.18
N ILE A 77 -4.27 -0.05 -22.04
CA ILE A 77 -3.02 0.69 -21.84
C ILE A 77 -2.12 0.00 -20.81
N GLU A 78 -0.85 0.36 -20.84
CA GLU A 78 0.10 -0.05 -19.81
C GLU A 78 -0.07 0.83 -18.57
N ILE A 79 -0.40 0.21 -17.43
CA ILE A 79 -0.47 0.84 -16.12
C ILE A 79 0.78 0.50 -15.30
N ARG A 80 1.18 1.40 -14.39
CA ARG A 80 2.30 1.15 -13.48
C ARG A 80 1.92 0.09 -12.45
N LYS A 81 2.66 -1.02 -12.44
CA LYS A 81 2.44 -2.13 -11.50
C LYS A 81 3.16 -1.89 -10.16
N THR A 82 2.74 -0.85 -9.44
CA THR A 82 3.23 -0.60 -8.08
C THR A 82 2.68 -1.67 -7.15
N LYS A 83 3.56 -2.35 -6.42
CA LYS A 83 3.13 -3.40 -5.48
C LYS A 83 2.38 -2.79 -4.30
N GLY A 84 1.22 -3.35 -3.97
CA GLY A 84 0.47 -2.98 -2.77
C GLY A 84 1.21 -3.38 -1.48
N VAL A 85 1.03 -2.60 -0.44
CA VAL A 85 1.66 -2.81 0.87
C VAL A 85 0.62 -3.05 1.96
N SER A 86 1.02 -3.77 3.03
CA SER A 86 0.18 -3.94 4.20
C SER A 86 0.09 -2.62 4.98
N ARG A 87 -1.10 -2.31 5.48
CA ARG A 87 -1.36 -1.13 6.34
C ARG A 87 -0.54 -1.07 7.63
N GLY A 88 0.02 -2.22 8.06
CA GLY A 88 0.81 -2.34 9.29
C GLY A 88 2.29 -1.99 9.15
N ILE A 89 2.81 -1.77 7.93
CA ILE A 89 4.22 -1.39 7.77
C ILE A 89 4.51 -0.03 8.40
N SER A 90 5.76 0.17 8.83
CA SER A 90 6.20 1.43 9.43
C SER A 90 6.33 2.55 8.38
N LEU A 91 6.26 3.81 8.84
CA LEU A 91 6.58 4.97 7.99
C LEU A 91 7.98 4.87 7.40
N LYS A 92 8.97 4.34 8.15
CA LYS A 92 10.34 4.09 7.67
C LYS A 92 10.32 3.15 6.45
N ASN A 93 9.63 2.01 6.57
CA ASN A 93 9.56 1.02 5.51
C ASN A 93 8.77 1.52 4.29
N ALA A 94 7.67 2.24 4.52
CA ALA A 94 6.93 2.88 3.44
C ALA A 94 7.79 3.89 2.67
N TRP A 95 8.53 4.73 3.38
CA TRP A 95 9.48 5.68 2.77
C TRP A 95 10.57 4.96 1.97
N GLY A 96 11.16 3.89 2.52
CA GLY A 96 12.16 3.07 1.82
C GLY A 96 11.61 2.50 0.51
N LEU A 97 10.42 1.91 0.54
CA LEU A 97 9.75 1.37 -0.64
C LEU A 97 9.43 2.46 -1.69
N MET A 98 9.03 3.66 -1.26
CA MET A 98 8.81 4.79 -2.18
C MET A 98 10.11 5.19 -2.89
N GLN A 99 11.23 5.23 -2.17
CA GLN A 99 12.55 5.56 -2.74
C GLN A 99 13.03 4.46 -3.71
N GLU A 100 12.97 3.20 -3.30
CA GLU A 100 13.42 2.06 -4.10
C GLU A 100 12.65 1.94 -5.43
N ASN A 101 11.34 2.18 -5.39
CA ASN A 101 10.47 2.05 -6.56
C ASN A 101 10.28 3.38 -7.32
N ASN A 102 10.90 4.47 -6.85
CA ASN A 102 10.77 5.82 -7.39
C ASN A 102 9.29 6.25 -7.56
N VAL A 103 8.48 6.05 -6.52
CA VAL A 103 7.06 6.39 -6.48
C VAL A 103 6.78 7.36 -5.34
N VAL A 104 5.72 8.15 -5.46
CA VAL A 104 5.30 9.13 -4.45
C VAL A 104 4.05 8.70 -3.70
N THR A 105 3.44 7.60 -4.12
CA THR A 105 2.22 7.02 -3.56
C THR A 105 2.34 5.51 -3.48
N LEU A 106 1.96 4.91 -2.34
CA LEU A 106 1.82 3.47 -2.18
C LEU A 106 0.37 3.12 -1.90
N PRO A 107 -0.21 2.16 -2.62
CA PRO A 107 -1.51 1.59 -2.31
C PRO A 107 -1.38 0.63 -1.13
N CYS A 108 -2.31 0.74 -0.17
CA CYS A 108 -2.44 -0.19 0.94
C CYS A 108 -3.51 -1.21 0.59
N VAL A 109 -3.17 -2.49 0.66
CA VAL A 109 -4.05 -3.59 0.26
C VAL A 109 -4.15 -4.66 1.33
N THR A 110 -5.28 -5.36 1.37
CA THR A 110 -5.47 -6.56 2.19
C THR A 110 -4.69 -7.75 1.62
N GLU A 111 -4.66 -8.86 2.35
CA GLU A 111 -4.08 -10.13 1.86
C GLU A 111 -4.82 -10.66 0.63
N GLU A 112 -6.12 -10.36 0.51
CA GLU A 112 -6.96 -10.71 -0.64
C GLU A 112 -6.76 -9.79 -1.85
N GLY A 113 -5.99 -8.70 -1.69
CA GLY A 113 -5.69 -7.73 -2.75
C GLY A 113 -6.69 -6.57 -2.86
N LEU A 114 -7.60 -6.40 -1.89
CA LEU A 114 -8.55 -5.29 -1.86
C LEU A 114 -7.86 -4.00 -1.40
N LEU A 115 -8.19 -2.87 -2.02
CA LEU A 115 -7.65 -1.56 -1.65
C LEU A 115 -8.24 -1.10 -0.31
N GLU A 116 -7.38 -0.83 0.68
CA GLU A 116 -7.77 -0.27 2.00
C GLU A 116 -7.48 1.23 2.12
N GLY A 117 -6.59 1.75 1.30
CA GLY A 117 -6.14 3.12 1.40
C GLY A 117 -4.95 3.44 0.49
N VAL A 118 -4.52 4.67 0.54
CA VAL A 118 -3.29 5.12 -0.11
C VAL A 118 -2.47 5.97 0.85
N ILE A 119 -1.15 5.83 0.83
CA ILE A 119 -0.24 6.70 1.54
C ILE A 119 0.68 7.44 0.58
N THR A 120 0.84 8.73 0.80
CA THR A 120 1.65 9.61 -0.05
C THR A 120 2.86 10.15 0.71
N ILE A 121 3.87 10.64 -0.02
CA ILE A 121 4.98 11.40 0.58
C ILE A 121 4.46 12.60 1.38
N GLY A 122 3.37 13.23 0.94
CA GLY A 122 2.72 14.32 1.66
C GLY A 122 2.20 13.92 3.03
N ASP A 123 1.66 12.72 3.18
CA ASP A 123 1.18 12.21 4.47
C ASP A 123 2.35 11.91 5.40
N ILE A 124 3.43 11.31 4.88
CA ILE A 124 4.67 11.10 5.63
C ILE A 124 5.25 12.45 6.10
N THR A 125 5.31 13.45 5.22
CA THR A 125 5.81 14.78 5.57
C THR A 125 4.96 15.44 6.67
N LYS A 126 3.63 15.37 6.56
CA LYS A 126 2.72 15.89 7.59
C LYS A 126 2.91 15.19 8.94
N SER A 127 3.17 13.89 8.94
CA SER A 127 3.42 13.13 10.17
C SER A 127 4.64 13.69 10.93
N TYR A 128 5.69 14.10 10.22
CA TYR A 128 6.88 14.73 10.81
C TYR A 128 6.65 16.14 11.33
N MET A 129 5.77 16.91 10.69
CA MET A 129 5.51 18.30 11.10
C MET A 129 4.59 18.40 12.32
N ASN A 130 3.77 17.36 12.57
CA ASN A 130 2.76 17.34 13.64
C ASN A 130 3.21 16.60 14.90
N LEU A 131 4.53 16.41 15.12
CA LEU A 131 5.10 15.62 16.21
C LEU A 131 5.11 16.33 17.59
N TYR A 132 4.09 17.12 17.91
CA TYR A 132 3.97 17.76 19.24
C TYR A 132 3.33 16.85 20.30
N ASP A 133 2.72 15.74 19.88
CA ASP A 133 2.02 14.81 20.76
C ASP A 133 2.91 13.63 21.12
N SER A 134 3.41 13.59 22.34
CA SER A 134 4.26 12.50 22.85
C SER A 134 3.52 11.15 22.93
N SER A 135 2.18 11.14 22.88
CA SER A 135 1.35 9.93 22.88
C SER A 135 0.98 9.43 21.47
N ILE A 136 1.51 10.04 20.41
CA ILE A 136 1.15 9.70 19.04
C ILE A 136 1.48 8.24 18.71
N ILE A 137 2.58 7.69 19.21
CA ILE A 137 3.02 6.31 18.97
C ILE A 137 2.03 5.31 19.56
N SER A 138 1.50 5.56 20.76
CA SER A 138 0.48 4.72 21.38
C SER A 138 -0.87 4.86 20.68
N LYS A 139 -1.27 6.08 20.32
CA LYS A 139 -2.49 6.34 19.53
C LYS A 139 -2.49 5.67 18.17
N ALA A 140 -1.31 5.56 17.55
CA ALA A 140 -1.13 4.84 16.29
C ALA A 140 -1.16 3.30 16.48
N CYS A 141 -1.25 2.78 17.70
CA CYS A 141 -1.16 1.37 18.03
C CYS A 141 0.08 0.73 17.38
N THR A 142 1.26 1.25 17.74
CA THR A 142 2.50 0.87 17.08
C THR A 142 2.98 -0.50 17.57
N LYS A 143 3.22 -1.42 16.64
CA LYS A 143 3.73 -2.76 16.92
C LYS A 143 5.18 -2.68 17.39
N TYR A 144 5.56 -3.45 18.41
CA TYR A 144 6.96 -3.49 18.86
C TYR A 144 7.91 -3.96 17.77
N ALA A 145 7.51 -4.87 16.90
CA ALA A 145 8.31 -5.27 15.73
C ALA A 145 8.70 -4.07 14.84
N ASN A 146 7.81 -3.10 14.64
CA ASN A 146 8.12 -1.87 13.89
C ASN A 146 9.11 -0.98 14.64
N ILE A 147 9.02 -0.92 15.98
CA ILE A 147 9.97 -0.18 16.82
C ILE A 147 11.35 -0.83 16.72
N LEU A 148 11.43 -2.15 16.84
CA LEU A 148 12.68 -2.91 16.72
C LEU A 148 13.34 -2.70 15.36
N ASP A 149 12.58 -2.84 14.27
CA ASP A 149 13.09 -2.63 12.92
C ASP A 149 13.57 -1.19 12.69
N THR A 150 12.82 -0.22 13.19
CA THR A 150 13.16 1.20 13.03
C THR A 150 14.42 1.58 13.79
N LEU A 151 14.61 1.04 14.99
CA LEU A 151 15.72 1.36 15.89
C LEU A 151 16.89 0.37 15.80
N GLU A 152 16.85 -0.58 14.83
CA GLU A 152 17.83 -1.67 14.75
C GLU A 152 18.02 -2.37 16.11
N GLY A 153 16.89 -2.49 16.83
CA GLY A 153 16.86 -2.93 18.21
C GLY A 153 16.65 -4.42 18.37
N SER A 154 16.82 -4.87 19.60
CA SER A 154 16.53 -6.24 20.00
C SER A 154 15.61 -6.27 21.20
N MET A 155 14.60 -7.15 21.20
CA MET A 155 13.72 -7.39 22.33
C MET A 155 14.47 -8.22 23.37
N VAL A 156 14.60 -7.69 24.58
CA VAL A 156 15.23 -8.35 25.72
C VAL A 156 14.19 -8.99 26.64
N VAL A 157 13.07 -8.28 26.87
CA VAL A 157 11.90 -8.74 27.62
C VAL A 157 10.65 -8.28 26.87
N GLY A 158 9.65 -9.13 26.75
CA GLY A 158 8.38 -8.82 26.12
C GLY A 158 8.13 -9.63 24.84
N ASP A 159 7.11 -9.22 24.10
CA ASP A 159 6.67 -9.82 22.84
C ASP A 159 6.74 -8.80 21.71
N SER A 160 7.51 -9.10 20.68
CA SER A 160 7.63 -8.24 19.49
C SER A 160 6.33 -8.09 18.69
N GLU A 161 5.43 -9.07 18.80
CA GLU A 161 4.14 -9.06 18.13
C GLU A 161 3.07 -8.21 18.85
N ALA A 162 3.33 -7.86 20.12
CA ALA A 162 2.47 -6.97 20.88
C ALA A 162 2.54 -5.51 20.40
N TYR A 163 1.61 -4.70 20.89
CA TYR A 163 1.45 -3.30 20.48
C TYR A 163 1.66 -2.35 21.65
N PHE A 164 2.38 -1.26 21.38
CA PHE A 164 2.41 -0.10 22.26
C PHE A 164 1.19 0.76 21.94
N ASN A 165 0.18 0.72 22.82
CA ASN A 165 -1.14 1.33 22.60
C ASN A 165 -1.60 2.23 23.76
N GLN A 166 -0.77 2.43 24.80
CA GLN A 166 -1.03 3.30 25.94
C GLN A 166 0.25 4.02 26.36
N GLY A 167 0.11 5.17 27.00
CA GLY A 167 1.23 5.96 27.48
C GLY A 167 1.81 6.93 26.47
N LYS A 168 2.78 7.69 26.90
CA LYS A 168 3.55 8.65 26.09
C LYS A 168 5.00 8.20 25.97
N VAL A 169 5.72 8.80 25.03
CA VAL A 169 7.18 8.62 24.90
C VAL A 169 7.87 9.74 25.66
N LEU A 170 8.83 9.38 26.50
CA LEU A 170 9.66 10.36 27.20
C LEU A 170 11.13 9.94 27.23
N ILE A 171 12.02 10.91 27.39
CA ILE A 171 13.45 10.71 27.53
C ILE A 171 13.82 10.89 28.99
N ALA A 172 14.39 9.86 29.59
CA ALA A 172 14.87 9.90 30.98
C ALA A 172 16.20 10.64 31.09
N ALA A 173 16.17 11.97 30.98
CA ALA A 173 17.35 12.82 31.08
C ALA A 173 17.62 13.30 32.49
N ALA A 174 16.68 13.15 33.41
CA ALA A 174 16.79 13.58 34.83
C ALA A 174 17.44 12.50 35.73
N ASN A 175 17.73 12.85 36.98
CA ASN A 175 18.08 11.87 38.02
C ASN A 175 16.84 11.01 38.36
N PRO A 176 17.00 9.81 38.90
CA PRO A 176 15.89 8.95 39.30
C PRO A 176 14.84 9.62 40.18
N ASP A 177 15.25 10.38 41.20
CA ASP A 177 14.35 11.10 42.11
C ASP A 177 13.42 12.11 41.40
N LEU A 178 13.85 12.65 40.24
CA LEU A 178 13.04 13.54 39.44
C LEU A 178 12.24 12.78 38.37
N MET A 179 12.74 11.63 37.90
CA MET A 179 12.07 10.81 36.93
C MET A 179 10.72 10.27 37.43
N GLU A 180 10.62 9.96 38.73
CA GLU A 180 9.40 9.54 39.42
C GLU A 180 8.22 10.51 39.23
N PHE A 181 8.49 11.80 39.03
CA PHE A 181 7.45 12.81 38.81
C PHE A 181 6.96 12.92 37.37
N TYR A 182 7.68 12.33 36.39
CA TYR A 182 7.39 12.48 34.97
C TYR A 182 6.90 11.19 34.31
N ILE A 183 7.29 10.03 34.87
CA ILE A 183 6.90 8.73 34.34
C ILE A 183 5.52 8.40 34.87
N GLU A 184 4.63 8.09 33.96
CA GLU A 184 3.29 7.60 34.24
C GLU A 184 3.17 6.11 33.84
N PRO A 185 2.22 5.35 34.43
CA PRO A 185 2.00 3.98 34.03
C PRO A 185 1.82 3.80 32.52
N HIS A 186 2.42 2.76 31.96
CA HIS A 186 2.44 2.42 30.55
C HIS A 186 3.28 3.30 29.63
N ASP A 187 4.00 4.31 30.16
CA ASP A 187 4.88 5.14 29.34
C ASP A 187 6.00 4.32 28.67
N LEU A 188 6.48 4.80 27.52
CA LEU A 188 7.67 4.31 26.86
C LEU A 188 8.83 5.26 27.21
N VAL A 189 9.84 4.72 27.91
CA VAL A 189 10.94 5.50 28.44
C VAL A 189 12.23 5.22 27.68
N ILE A 190 12.77 6.23 27.01
CA ILE A 190 14.08 6.16 26.34
C ILE A 190 15.16 6.57 27.34
N LEU A 191 16.12 5.69 27.58
CA LEU A 191 17.16 5.90 28.61
C LEU A 191 18.48 5.24 28.19
N GLY A 192 19.53 5.59 28.92
CA GLY A 192 20.87 5.02 28.77
C GLY A 192 21.11 3.80 29.67
N ASN A 193 22.38 3.55 29.96
CA ASN A 193 22.83 2.36 30.68
C ASN A 193 22.81 2.50 32.24
N ARG A 194 22.26 3.57 32.80
CA ARG A 194 22.21 3.75 34.24
C ARG A 194 21.22 2.79 34.88
N TYR A 195 21.72 1.92 35.75
CA TYR A 195 20.92 0.90 36.45
C TYR A 195 19.74 1.50 37.20
N GLU A 196 20.01 2.59 37.97
CA GLU A 196 19.03 3.28 38.80
C GLU A 196 17.89 3.88 37.96
N SER A 197 18.19 4.40 36.76
CA SER A 197 17.17 4.93 35.85
C SER A 197 16.31 3.82 35.25
N GLN A 198 16.89 2.65 34.92
CA GLN A 198 16.15 1.50 34.45
C GLN A 198 15.22 0.95 35.55
N LEU A 199 15.73 0.84 36.77
CA LEU A 199 14.98 0.41 37.94
C LEU A 199 13.81 1.34 38.23
N CYS A 200 14.04 2.66 38.30
CA CYS A 200 13.02 3.67 38.52
C CYS A 200 11.92 3.61 37.49
N ALA A 201 12.25 3.52 36.20
CA ALA A 201 11.23 3.46 35.12
C ALA A 201 10.33 2.22 35.26
N ILE A 202 10.88 1.07 35.61
CA ILE A 202 10.11 -0.17 35.79
C ILE A 202 9.24 -0.09 37.05
N GLU A 203 9.76 0.49 38.16
CA GLU A 203 8.97 0.64 39.39
C GLU A 203 7.83 1.65 39.25
N MET A 204 8.00 2.66 38.37
CA MET A 204 6.93 3.59 37.97
C MET A 204 5.94 2.99 36.96
N GLU A 205 5.96 1.69 36.77
CA GLU A 205 5.05 0.95 35.89
C GLU A 205 5.14 1.38 34.41
N ALA A 206 6.33 1.76 33.93
CA ALA A 206 6.53 2.01 32.51
C ALA A 206 6.16 0.76 31.68
N GLY A 207 5.43 0.95 30.59
CA GLY A 207 5.05 -0.12 29.69
C GLY A 207 6.23 -0.65 28.86
N CYS A 208 7.21 0.22 28.57
CA CYS A 208 8.41 -0.13 27.82
C CYS A 208 9.59 0.74 28.22
N ILE A 209 10.78 0.14 28.30
CA ILE A 209 12.04 0.88 28.35
C ILE A 209 12.89 0.58 27.11
N ILE A 210 13.52 1.59 26.53
CA ILE A 210 14.49 1.46 25.43
C ILE A 210 15.86 1.86 25.97
N VAL A 211 16.76 0.88 26.06
CA VAL A 211 18.14 1.04 26.53
C VAL A 211 19.04 1.34 25.33
N CYS A 212 19.60 2.52 25.28
CA CYS A 212 20.41 3.06 24.18
C CYS A 212 21.88 2.61 24.24
N GLU A 213 22.64 2.91 23.17
CA GLU A 213 24.11 2.72 23.03
C GLU A 213 24.56 1.27 23.07
N GLY A 214 23.70 0.32 22.72
CA GLY A 214 24.02 -1.09 22.75
C GLY A 214 24.33 -1.64 24.16
N ALA A 215 23.94 -0.90 25.19
CA ALA A 215 24.24 -1.27 26.57
C ALA A 215 23.50 -2.55 26.98
N GLY A 216 24.20 -3.38 27.72
CA GLY A 216 23.65 -4.62 28.28
C GLY A 216 22.64 -4.35 29.39
N VAL A 217 21.60 -5.15 29.49
CA VAL A 217 20.60 -5.12 30.55
C VAL A 217 20.91 -6.21 31.57
N SER A 218 21.01 -5.85 32.86
CA SER A 218 21.33 -6.80 33.91
C SER A 218 20.23 -7.85 34.10
N LEU A 219 20.59 -9.03 34.63
CA LEU A 219 19.62 -10.10 34.94
C LEU A 219 18.55 -9.62 35.94
N THR A 220 18.92 -8.79 36.91
CA THR A 220 17.98 -8.21 37.88
C THR A 220 16.93 -7.36 37.20
N ILE A 221 17.34 -6.44 36.31
CA ILE A 221 16.43 -5.60 35.56
C ILE A 221 15.51 -6.44 34.66
N ARG A 222 16.04 -7.46 33.97
CA ARG A 222 15.23 -8.35 33.12
C ARG A 222 14.15 -9.07 33.93
N LYS A 223 14.49 -9.60 35.10
CA LYS A 223 13.52 -10.29 35.99
C LYS A 223 12.44 -9.33 36.47
N LEU A 224 12.83 -8.15 36.96
CA LEU A 224 11.90 -7.15 37.43
C LEU A 224 10.96 -6.68 36.30
N ALA A 225 11.50 -6.41 35.13
CA ALA A 225 10.71 -6.02 33.96
C ALA A 225 9.68 -7.11 33.58
N GLN A 226 10.09 -8.38 33.63
CA GLN A 226 9.19 -9.51 33.36
C GLN A 226 8.09 -9.62 34.42
N GLU A 227 8.40 -9.45 35.69
CA GLU A 227 7.45 -9.47 36.81
C GLU A 227 6.43 -8.32 36.73
N ARG A 228 6.87 -7.14 36.27
CA ARG A 228 6.05 -5.94 36.13
C ARG A 228 5.37 -5.78 34.78
N GLY A 229 5.62 -6.70 33.82
CA GLY A 229 5.06 -6.61 32.47
C GLY A 229 5.63 -5.47 31.63
N CYS A 230 6.83 -4.95 31.97
CA CYS A 230 7.51 -3.91 31.23
C CYS A 230 8.33 -4.51 30.08
N ALA A 231 8.08 -4.09 28.84
CA ALA A 231 8.91 -4.47 27.71
C ALA A 231 10.30 -3.81 27.80
N VAL A 232 11.35 -4.55 27.42
CA VAL A 232 12.73 -4.04 27.40
C VAL A 232 13.32 -4.23 26.03
N ILE A 233 13.70 -3.12 25.39
CA ILE A 233 14.33 -3.06 24.09
C ILE A 233 15.74 -2.50 24.26
N THR A 234 16.71 -3.03 23.52
CA THR A 234 18.04 -2.44 23.38
C THR A 234 18.23 -1.93 21.95
N THR A 235 18.90 -0.80 21.77
CA THR A 235 19.25 -0.24 20.46
C THR A 235 20.70 0.21 20.43
N PRO A 236 21.42 0.08 19.29
CA PRO A 236 22.78 0.63 19.16
C PRO A 236 22.82 2.16 19.13
N TYR A 237 21.70 2.82 18.87
CA TYR A 237 21.62 4.26 18.75
C TYR A 237 21.71 4.96 20.11
N ASP A 238 22.21 6.20 20.10
CA ASP A 238 22.16 7.09 21.25
C ASP A 238 20.71 7.58 21.53
N THR A 239 20.51 8.18 22.69
CA THR A 239 19.19 8.65 23.15
C THR A 239 18.55 9.66 22.19
N TYR A 240 19.34 10.59 21.64
CA TYR A 240 18.83 11.61 20.72
C TYR A 240 18.39 11.00 19.38
N THR A 241 19.23 10.13 18.82
CA THR A 241 18.92 9.43 17.57
C THR A 241 17.68 8.54 17.74
N THR A 242 17.60 7.79 18.85
CA THR A 242 16.45 6.96 19.21
C THR A 242 15.17 7.79 19.28
N ALA A 243 15.19 8.92 19.98
CA ALA A 243 14.04 9.81 20.12
C ALA A 243 13.58 10.41 18.78
N ARG A 244 14.51 10.66 17.86
CA ARG A 244 14.18 11.14 16.50
C ARG A 244 13.59 10.06 15.61
N LEU A 245 14.12 8.86 15.69
CA LEU A 245 13.75 7.76 14.80
C LEU A 245 12.47 7.06 15.22
N ILE A 246 12.16 7.01 16.52
CA ILE A 246 11.05 6.20 17.04
C ILE A 246 9.69 6.51 16.38
N ASN A 247 9.46 7.78 16.01
CA ASN A 247 8.23 8.18 15.32
C ASN A 247 8.07 7.55 13.93
N GLN A 248 9.17 7.12 13.31
CA GLN A 248 9.14 6.43 12.02
C GLN A 248 8.65 4.97 12.14
N SER A 249 8.54 4.45 13.36
CA SER A 249 8.02 3.11 13.62
C SER A 249 6.48 3.00 13.52
N MET A 250 5.78 4.15 13.54
CA MET A 250 4.32 4.17 13.45
C MET A 250 3.81 3.52 12.17
N PRO A 251 2.71 2.74 12.25
CA PRO A 251 2.14 2.09 11.07
C PRO A 251 1.50 3.13 10.14
N ILE A 252 1.61 2.90 8.83
CA ILE A 252 1.02 3.80 7.82
C ILE A 252 -0.49 3.89 7.92
N SER A 253 -1.17 2.88 8.50
CA SER A 253 -2.62 2.87 8.71
C SER A 253 -3.15 4.05 9.51
N TYR A 254 -2.30 4.70 10.32
CA TYR A 254 -2.67 5.89 11.09
C TYR A 254 -2.72 7.16 10.24
N PHE A 255 -1.94 7.22 9.16
CA PHE A 255 -1.76 8.41 8.33
C PHE A 255 -2.36 8.30 6.93
N MET A 256 -2.59 7.07 6.44
CA MET A 256 -3.08 6.85 5.07
C MET A 256 -4.48 7.42 4.88
N THR A 257 -4.77 7.87 3.67
CA THR A 257 -6.12 8.24 3.24
C THR A 257 -6.93 6.98 3.00
N LYS A 258 -8.11 6.89 3.66
CA LYS A 258 -9.01 5.72 3.61
C LYS A 258 -10.34 6.04 2.93
N GLU A 259 -10.75 7.30 2.96
CA GLU A 259 -12.04 7.76 2.46
C GLU A 259 -11.86 8.64 1.23
N ASN A 260 -12.87 8.63 0.36
CA ASN A 260 -12.88 9.45 -0.86
C ASN A 260 -11.66 9.24 -1.76
N ILE A 261 -11.13 8.03 -1.78
CA ILE A 261 -10.07 7.65 -2.73
C ILE A 261 -10.70 7.66 -4.12
N ILE A 262 -10.04 8.35 -5.05
CA ILE A 262 -10.42 8.28 -6.45
C ILE A 262 -9.69 7.08 -7.04
N GLU A 263 -10.45 6.09 -7.42
CA GLU A 263 -9.98 4.85 -8.03
C GLU A 263 -10.65 4.67 -9.38
N PHE A 264 -10.02 3.92 -10.28
CA PHE A 264 -10.54 3.63 -11.60
C PHE A 264 -10.66 2.12 -11.79
N SER A 265 -11.66 1.72 -12.57
CA SER A 265 -11.80 0.35 -13.05
C SER A 265 -10.97 0.14 -14.32
N GLU A 266 -10.50 -1.08 -14.53
CA GLU A 266 -9.89 -1.48 -15.81
C GLU A 266 -10.85 -1.32 -17.00
N GLU A 267 -12.17 -1.27 -16.74
CA GLU A 267 -13.22 -1.07 -17.74
C GLU A 267 -13.52 0.42 -18.02
N ASP A 268 -12.99 1.36 -17.25
CA ASP A 268 -13.25 2.79 -17.45
C ASP A 268 -12.62 3.31 -18.74
N TYR A 269 -13.29 4.27 -19.38
CA TYR A 269 -12.77 4.89 -20.59
C TYR A 269 -11.76 5.99 -20.28
N LEU A 270 -10.67 6.02 -21.06
CA LEU A 270 -9.59 6.99 -20.84
C LEU A 270 -10.04 8.46 -20.97
N ASP A 271 -11.02 8.75 -21.83
CA ASP A 271 -11.52 10.11 -22.00
C ASP A 271 -12.16 10.62 -20.71
N ASP A 272 -12.97 9.79 -20.04
CA ASP A 272 -13.65 10.13 -18.79
C ASP A 272 -12.65 10.28 -17.64
N ILE A 273 -11.65 9.38 -17.57
CA ILE A 273 -10.58 9.44 -16.58
C ILE A 273 -9.76 10.72 -16.71
N ARG A 274 -9.40 11.13 -17.94
CA ARG A 274 -8.61 12.35 -18.18
C ARG A 274 -9.28 13.61 -17.63
N GLU A 275 -10.60 13.73 -17.74
CA GLU A 275 -11.35 14.85 -17.18
C GLU A 275 -11.26 14.86 -15.64
N ILE A 276 -11.41 13.68 -15.01
CA ILE A 276 -11.30 13.54 -13.56
C ILE A 276 -9.88 13.88 -13.11
N MET A 277 -8.84 13.30 -13.73
CA MET A 277 -7.44 13.55 -13.40
C MET A 277 -7.07 15.02 -13.56
N ALA A 278 -7.54 15.70 -14.64
CA ALA A 278 -7.29 17.11 -14.87
C ALA A 278 -7.92 18.01 -13.80
N SER A 279 -9.06 17.60 -13.24
CA SER A 279 -9.77 18.34 -12.18
C SER A 279 -9.13 18.19 -10.79
N LYS A 280 -8.27 17.20 -10.59
CA LYS A 280 -7.69 16.83 -9.30
C LYS A 280 -6.20 17.14 -9.25
N ARG A 281 -5.70 17.41 -8.05
CA ARG A 281 -4.27 17.67 -7.81
C ARG A 281 -3.45 16.39 -7.55
N HIS A 282 -4.10 15.22 -7.58
CA HIS A 282 -3.44 13.93 -7.43
C HIS A 282 -2.74 13.51 -8.72
N ARG A 283 -1.65 12.77 -8.61
CA ARG A 283 -0.85 12.31 -9.75
C ARG A 283 -0.94 10.80 -9.98
N ASP A 284 -1.34 10.07 -8.96
CA ASP A 284 -1.43 8.61 -8.97
C ASP A 284 -2.82 8.21 -8.51
N PHE A 285 -3.46 7.33 -9.27
CA PHE A 285 -4.79 6.82 -8.99
C PHE A 285 -4.76 5.29 -9.03
N PRO A 286 -5.29 4.59 -7.99
CA PRO A 286 -5.41 3.15 -8.01
C PRO A 286 -6.32 2.67 -9.14
N VAL A 287 -5.95 1.53 -9.73
CA VAL A 287 -6.77 0.82 -10.72
C VAL A 287 -7.18 -0.52 -10.12
N LEU A 288 -8.46 -0.83 -10.25
CA LEU A 288 -9.07 -2.06 -9.78
C LEU A 288 -9.51 -2.92 -10.97
N ASP A 289 -9.47 -4.24 -10.80
CA ASP A 289 -10.05 -5.18 -11.74
C ASP A 289 -11.58 -5.31 -11.58
N SER A 290 -12.20 -6.19 -12.36
CA SER A 290 -13.64 -6.48 -12.30
C SER A 290 -14.11 -7.07 -10.96
N ASP A 291 -13.20 -7.66 -10.18
CA ASP A 291 -13.47 -8.22 -8.85
C ASP A 291 -13.21 -7.21 -7.72
N GLY A 292 -12.84 -5.97 -8.06
CA GLY A 292 -12.52 -4.90 -7.11
C GLY A 292 -11.13 -5.03 -6.48
N LYS A 293 -10.24 -5.84 -7.03
CA LYS A 293 -8.87 -6.00 -6.55
C LYS A 293 -7.95 -4.98 -7.20
N TYR A 294 -7.01 -4.51 -6.43
CA TYR A 294 -5.97 -3.61 -6.91
C TYR A 294 -5.03 -4.28 -7.91
N ILE A 295 -4.85 -3.67 -9.08
CA ILE A 295 -3.99 -4.19 -10.16
C ILE A 295 -2.85 -3.26 -10.57
N GLY A 296 -2.88 -2.00 -10.18
CA GLY A 296 -1.83 -1.03 -10.53
C GLY A 296 -2.24 0.42 -10.31
N MET A 297 -1.41 1.35 -10.76
CA MET A 297 -1.59 2.81 -10.68
C MET A 297 -1.56 3.44 -12.06
N ILE A 298 -2.39 4.47 -12.26
CA ILE A 298 -2.40 5.29 -13.45
C ILE A 298 -2.09 6.74 -13.12
#